data_b3c4be0b505acd3abf1272d6a9288cff
#
_entry.id   b3c4be0b505acd3abf1272d6a9288cff
#
_cell.length_a   1.000
_cell.length_b   1.000
_cell.length_c   1.000
_cell.angle_alpha   90.00
_cell.angle_beta   90.00
_cell.angle_gamma   90.00
#
_symmetry.space_group_name_H-M   'P 1'
#
loop_
_entity.id
_entity.type
_entity.pdbx_description
1 polymer ?
#
loop_
_entity_poly.entity_id
_entity_poly.type
_entity_poly.pdbx_seq_one_letter_code
_entity_poly.pdbx_strand_id
1 'polypeptide(L)'
;MFRTLLVDDDFLVRSYLKTLNAWEKAGYEVVKDVQDGEEALHVLEEEKIDVIITDISMPLMDGIELIRHIREEKENIYIMVLSCHDDFEYVKEAMRLGADEYILKNTLDEDTLLEILEKSRHQIESRLEKSSEQERTRKLIRMGSHTLKYHFFNGILSGTLNGQEREAKRAEAGIRGRFQNSAVINMFMHEWNEKNQVWSPLEAEQYSQSFRHGLMTEMEDLLQEDSDYAEIIYLGAGIFCCFLDMSSMRRSSVMRQRLTNVASACFRYCKKEPYHFGIGVSNICFGEEGIRQAYQQAREMMKLSFYDDSDILYFDNGKEISSRLPEAAEELYERIEILKKGRKQEELAEMWRRVTDACKRTHVDSKLVLQWLRRLDKRAGLERPAEFYSNVHNMDELCRIAESYSRELFADKKIAVPAGVSGAVRHAIEFINGNYKKPISLQDAAEAAGVNPAYLSYLFKQEMEIGFSNYLQECRMECAKELLCTTNYKIKDVASEAGFNDYHYFSKTFKKLNDCSPADYRREHSQ
;
A
#
# COMPACT_ATOMS: atom_id res chain seq x y z
N MET A 1 15.28 -27.63 17.06
CA MET A 1 16.60 -28.25 17.13
C MET A 1 17.63 -27.20 16.78
N PHE A 2 18.77 -27.15 17.48
CA PHE A 2 19.86 -26.22 17.19
C PHE A 2 20.68 -26.74 16.00
N ARG A 3 20.81 -25.93 14.97
CA ARG A 3 21.55 -26.27 13.75
C ARG A 3 23.04 -26.16 14.01
N THR A 4 23.74 -27.27 13.91
CA THR A 4 25.14 -27.39 14.30
C THR A 4 26.05 -27.65 13.09
N LEU A 5 27.16 -26.92 13.03
CA LEU A 5 28.26 -27.12 12.09
C LEU A 5 29.44 -27.77 12.81
N LEU A 6 29.94 -28.87 12.26
CA LEU A 6 31.19 -29.50 12.72
C LEU A 6 32.35 -29.06 11.83
N VAL A 7 33.47 -28.65 12.44
CA VAL A 7 34.67 -28.19 11.73
C VAL A 7 35.88 -28.91 12.34
N ASP A 8 36.51 -29.81 11.58
CA ASP A 8 37.66 -30.58 12.03
C ASP A 8 38.38 -31.11 10.78
N ASP A 9 39.70 -31.11 10.70
CA ASP A 9 40.43 -31.59 9.53
C ASP A 9 40.44 -33.12 9.46
N ASP A 10 40.32 -33.83 10.61
CA ASP A 10 40.24 -35.27 10.67
C ASP A 10 38.83 -35.79 10.30
N PHE A 11 38.74 -36.42 9.14
CA PHE A 11 37.50 -37.05 8.66
C PHE A 11 36.95 -38.11 9.62
N LEU A 12 37.85 -38.87 10.33
CA LEU A 12 37.41 -39.91 11.26
C LEU A 12 36.72 -39.30 12.47
N VAL A 13 37.24 -38.19 12.99
CA VAL A 13 36.61 -37.45 14.10
C VAL A 13 35.23 -36.93 13.68
N ARG A 14 35.10 -36.29 12.56
CA ARG A 14 33.80 -35.80 12.04
C ARG A 14 32.81 -36.95 11.86
N SER A 15 33.27 -38.05 11.24
CA SER A 15 32.44 -39.23 11.03
C SER A 15 31.97 -39.87 12.34
N TYR A 16 32.86 -40.00 13.33
CA TYR A 16 32.54 -40.51 14.65
C TYR A 16 31.51 -39.65 15.35
N LEU A 17 31.74 -38.31 15.42
CA LEU A 17 30.84 -37.37 16.07
C LEU A 17 29.42 -37.44 15.47
N LYS A 18 29.31 -37.57 14.16
CA LYS A 18 27.99 -37.70 13.51
C LYS A 18 27.24 -38.99 13.85
N THR A 19 27.92 -40.05 14.29
CA THR A 19 27.26 -41.31 14.66
C THR A 19 26.65 -41.31 16.06
N LEU A 20 27.00 -40.34 16.90
CA LEU A 20 26.52 -40.25 18.28
C LEU A 20 25.04 -39.82 18.34
N ASN A 21 24.23 -40.55 19.10
CA ASN A 21 22.81 -40.21 19.28
C ASN A 21 22.59 -39.05 20.26
N ALA A 22 23.64 -38.56 20.89
CA ALA A 22 23.61 -37.43 21.83
C ALA A 22 23.01 -36.16 21.19
N TRP A 23 23.23 -35.95 19.91
CA TRP A 23 22.70 -34.79 19.18
C TRP A 23 21.18 -34.70 19.23
N GLU A 24 20.51 -35.76 18.79
CA GLU A 24 19.05 -35.80 18.75
C GLU A 24 18.46 -35.73 20.15
N LYS A 25 19.05 -36.47 21.13
CA LYS A 25 18.61 -36.46 22.53
C LYS A 25 18.69 -35.07 23.16
N ALA A 26 19.76 -34.31 22.88
CA ALA A 26 19.94 -32.95 23.38
C ALA A 26 19.19 -31.88 22.56
N GLY A 27 18.58 -32.23 21.42
CA GLY A 27 17.86 -31.30 20.56
C GLY A 27 18.73 -30.50 19.58
N TYR A 28 19.84 -31.10 19.16
CA TYR A 28 20.77 -30.58 18.14
C TYR A 28 20.65 -31.37 16.85
N GLU A 29 21.01 -30.74 15.74
CA GLU A 29 21.08 -31.35 14.42
C GLU A 29 22.39 -30.94 13.74
N VAL A 30 23.23 -31.91 13.39
CA VAL A 30 24.44 -31.66 12.60
C VAL A 30 24.00 -31.48 11.13
N VAL A 31 23.95 -30.24 10.66
CA VAL A 31 23.48 -29.91 9.31
C VAL A 31 24.59 -30.04 8.27
N LYS A 32 25.83 -29.76 8.66
CA LYS A 32 27.00 -29.86 7.79
C LYS A 32 28.27 -30.15 8.59
N ASP A 33 29.24 -30.77 7.94
CA ASP A 33 30.60 -30.92 8.44
C ASP A 33 31.61 -30.49 7.39
N VAL A 34 32.64 -29.77 7.80
CA VAL A 34 33.67 -29.18 6.92
C VAL A 34 35.06 -29.42 7.51
N GLN A 35 36.12 -29.26 6.69
CA GLN A 35 37.46 -29.66 7.07
C GLN A 35 38.35 -28.50 7.57
N ASP A 36 37.96 -27.25 7.36
CA ASP A 36 38.73 -26.07 7.75
C ASP A 36 37.85 -24.83 7.97
N GLY A 37 38.47 -23.76 8.48
CA GLY A 37 37.78 -22.53 8.79
C GLY A 37 37.25 -21.74 7.58
N GLU A 38 37.90 -21.86 6.41
CA GLU A 38 37.42 -21.15 5.20
C GLU A 38 36.12 -21.78 4.70
N GLU A 39 36.05 -23.10 4.65
CA GLU A 39 34.79 -23.80 4.32
C GLU A 39 33.70 -23.50 5.36
N ALA A 40 34.06 -23.39 6.64
CA ALA A 40 33.10 -23.04 7.68
C ALA A 40 32.50 -21.63 7.48
N LEU A 41 33.31 -20.63 7.14
CA LEU A 41 32.82 -19.27 6.86
C LEU A 41 31.86 -19.27 5.65
N HIS A 42 32.19 -20.04 4.60
CA HIS A 42 31.31 -20.14 3.43
C HIS A 42 29.93 -20.75 3.79
N VAL A 43 29.93 -21.79 4.65
CA VAL A 43 28.65 -22.36 5.15
C VAL A 43 27.85 -21.34 5.94
N LEU A 44 28.51 -20.50 6.75
CA LEU A 44 27.86 -19.47 7.55
C LEU A 44 27.23 -18.35 6.71
N GLU A 45 27.67 -18.14 5.48
CA GLU A 45 27.05 -17.20 4.53
C GLU A 45 25.77 -17.78 3.91
N GLU A 46 25.76 -19.10 3.65
CA GLU A 46 24.67 -19.78 2.95
C GLU A 46 23.57 -20.30 3.88
N GLU A 47 23.94 -20.71 5.10
CA GLU A 47 23.03 -21.39 6.02
C GLU A 47 22.97 -20.71 7.40
N LYS A 48 21.80 -20.79 8.03
CA LYS A 48 21.65 -20.37 9.42
C LYS A 48 22.21 -21.47 10.34
N ILE A 49 23.28 -21.16 11.06
CA ILE A 49 23.92 -22.03 12.05
C ILE A 49 23.74 -21.39 13.44
N ASP A 50 23.32 -22.20 14.40
CA ASP A 50 23.14 -21.79 15.80
C ASP A 50 24.35 -22.14 16.66
N VAL A 51 25.04 -23.24 16.34
CA VAL A 51 26.17 -23.77 17.08
C VAL A 51 27.30 -24.23 16.16
N ILE A 52 28.51 -23.91 16.50
CA ILE A 52 29.73 -24.42 15.83
C ILE A 52 30.54 -25.23 16.84
N ILE A 53 30.98 -26.40 16.40
CA ILE A 53 32.00 -27.19 17.11
C ILE A 53 33.22 -27.26 16.21
N THR A 54 34.33 -26.65 16.61
CA THR A 54 35.53 -26.51 15.79
C THR A 54 36.76 -27.09 16.47
N ASP A 55 37.58 -27.78 15.70
CA ASP A 55 38.96 -28.05 16.13
C ASP A 55 39.76 -26.73 16.16
N ILE A 56 40.83 -26.71 16.94
CA ILE A 56 41.79 -25.59 17.02
C ILE A 56 42.77 -25.66 15.86
N SER A 57 43.35 -26.83 15.62
CA SER A 57 44.50 -27.01 14.72
C SER A 57 44.05 -27.56 13.38
N MET A 58 43.75 -26.71 12.45
CA MET A 58 43.29 -27.07 11.09
C MET A 58 44.15 -26.37 10.02
N PRO A 59 44.25 -26.94 8.81
CA PRO A 59 44.92 -26.27 7.69
C PRO A 59 44.14 -25.06 7.16
N LEU A 60 44.78 -24.22 6.40
CA LEU A 60 44.26 -23.00 5.74
C LEU A 60 43.84 -21.92 6.74
N MET A 61 42.74 -22.10 7.44
CA MET A 61 42.25 -21.27 8.54
C MET A 61 42.05 -22.12 9.78
N ASP A 62 42.77 -21.80 10.83
CA ASP A 62 42.68 -22.50 12.12
C ASP A 62 41.43 -22.08 12.92
N GLY A 63 41.13 -22.83 14.00
CA GLY A 63 39.97 -22.57 14.85
C GLY A 63 40.01 -21.22 15.56
N ILE A 64 41.22 -20.72 15.89
CA ILE A 64 41.40 -19.41 16.54
C ILE A 64 41.02 -18.27 15.57
N GLU A 65 41.48 -18.36 14.32
CA GLU A 65 41.14 -17.40 13.28
C GLU A 65 39.66 -17.43 12.95
N LEU A 66 39.08 -18.66 12.87
CA LEU A 66 37.65 -18.84 12.65
C LEU A 66 36.80 -18.16 13.77
N ILE A 67 37.16 -18.39 15.05
CA ILE A 67 36.46 -17.75 16.19
C ILE A 67 36.50 -16.22 16.08
N ARG A 68 37.66 -15.68 15.73
CA ARG A 68 37.83 -14.20 15.57
C ARG A 68 36.88 -13.64 14.51
N HIS A 69 36.82 -14.25 13.31
CA HIS A 69 35.93 -13.83 12.22
C HIS A 69 34.45 -13.93 12.63
N ILE A 70 34.07 -15.04 13.28
CA ILE A 70 32.67 -15.21 13.71
C ILE A 70 32.29 -14.13 14.73
N ARG A 71 33.17 -13.77 15.67
CA ARG A 71 32.85 -12.78 16.71
C ARG A 71 32.84 -11.34 16.19
N GLU A 72 33.56 -11.04 15.12
CA GLU A 72 33.51 -9.75 14.44
C GLU A 72 32.19 -9.53 13.67
N GLU A 73 31.61 -10.58 13.10
CA GLU A 73 30.44 -10.46 12.22
C GLU A 73 29.14 -11.05 12.80
N LYS A 74 29.23 -12.06 13.66
CA LYS A 74 28.08 -12.88 14.13
C LYS A 74 28.15 -13.19 15.62
N GLU A 75 27.77 -12.23 16.46
CA GLU A 75 27.84 -12.36 17.94
C GLU A 75 27.00 -13.51 18.53
N ASN A 76 25.99 -14.02 17.84
CA ASN A 76 24.97 -14.91 18.42
C ASN A 76 25.23 -16.40 18.25
N ILE A 77 26.28 -16.81 17.54
CA ILE A 77 26.60 -18.22 17.33
C ILE A 77 27.28 -18.77 18.58
N TYR A 78 26.83 -19.93 19.10
CA TYR A 78 27.47 -20.61 20.22
C TYR A 78 28.67 -21.40 19.70
N ILE A 79 29.86 -21.16 20.24
CA ILE A 79 31.12 -21.77 19.77
C ILE A 79 31.67 -22.71 20.81
N MET A 80 31.81 -23.98 20.44
CA MET A 80 32.50 -25.00 21.22
C MET A 80 33.81 -25.38 20.52
N VAL A 81 34.87 -25.53 21.27
CA VAL A 81 36.19 -25.86 20.75
C VAL A 81 36.54 -27.30 21.08
N LEU A 82 36.93 -28.07 20.08
CA LEU A 82 37.53 -29.40 20.26
C LEU A 82 39.03 -29.26 20.49
N SER A 83 39.61 -29.91 21.46
CA SER A 83 41.06 -29.86 21.72
C SER A 83 41.64 -31.18 22.18
N CYS A 84 42.94 -31.41 21.89
CA CYS A 84 43.72 -32.47 22.45
C CYS A 84 44.39 -32.03 23.79
N HIS A 85 44.93 -32.95 24.56
CA HIS A 85 45.52 -32.70 25.91
C HIS A 85 46.67 -31.69 25.92
N ASP A 86 47.38 -31.51 24.81
CA ASP A 86 48.57 -30.65 24.68
C ASP A 86 48.27 -29.22 24.27
N ASP A 87 47.00 -28.84 24.03
CA ASP A 87 46.56 -27.58 23.45
C ASP A 87 46.14 -26.53 24.48
N PHE A 88 46.53 -26.62 25.75
CA PHE A 88 46.02 -25.77 26.83
C PHE A 88 46.15 -24.26 26.57
N GLU A 89 47.24 -23.78 25.98
CA GLU A 89 47.42 -22.36 25.67
C GLU A 89 46.47 -21.90 24.56
N TYR A 90 46.19 -22.75 23.56
CA TYR A 90 45.23 -22.44 22.48
C TYR A 90 43.78 -22.43 22.96
N VAL A 91 43.43 -23.38 23.86
CA VAL A 91 42.10 -23.37 24.50
C VAL A 91 41.89 -22.09 25.28
N LYS A 92 42.88 -21.64 26.04
CA LYS A 92 42.83 -20.40 26.79
C LYS A 92 42.69 -19.17 25.88
N GLU A 93 43.36 -19.18 24.73
CA GLU A 93 43.22 -18.12 23.71
C GLU A 93 41.84 -18.14 23.07
N ALA A 94 41.32 -19.30 22.68
CA ALA A 94 39.97 -19.46 22.13
C ALA A 94 38.89 -18.93 23.08
N MET A 95 38.99 -19.27 24.36
CA MET A 95 38.06 -18.78 25.40
C MET A 95 38.16 -17.25 25.56
N ARG A 96 39.34 -16.67 25.46
CA ARG A 96 39.56 -15.23 25.53
C ARG A 96 38.98 -14.50 24.32
N LEU A 97 38.99 -15.15 23.16
CA LEU A 97 38.42 -14.63 21.92
C LEU A 97 36.89 -14.80 21.84
N GLY A 98 36.31 -15.52 22.82
CA GLY A 98 34.86 -15.64 22.93
C GLY A 98 34.29 -16.99 22.54
N ALA A 99 35.08 -18.06 22.54
CA ALA A 99 34.54 -19.42 22.59
C ALA A 99 33.70 -19.61 23.87
N ASP A 100 32.62 -20.31 23.77
CA ASP A 100 31.63 -20.46 24.85
C ASP A 100 31.91 -21.68 25.72
N GLU A 101 32.45 -22.75 25.14
CA GLU A 101 32.75 -24.02 25.81
C GLU A 101 33.93 -24.74 25.12
N TYR A 102 34.58 -25.64 25.80
CA TYR A 102 35.60 -26.51 25.21
C TYR A 102 35.33 -27.97 25.50
N ILE A 103 35.80 -28.86 24.64
CA ILE A 103 35.59 -30.28 24.66
C ILE A 103 36.92 -30.98 24.43
N LEU A 104 37.30 -31.91 25.31
CA LEU A 104 38.53 -32.72 25.16
C LEU A 104 38.23 -33.92 24.23
N LYS A 105 38.92 -34.01 23.08
CA LYS A 105 38.74 -35.11 22.10
C LYS A 105 38.95 -36.50 22.72
N ASN A 106 39.92 -36.63 23.65
CA ASN A 106 40.31 -37.91 24.24
C ASN A 106 39.31 -38.49 25.23
N THR A 107 38.40 -37.67 25.76
CA THR A 107 37.36 -38.08 26.74
C THR A 107 35.96 -38.01 26.14
N LEU A 108 35.85 -37.77 24.83
CA LEU A 108 34.60 -37.55 24.17
C LEU A 108 33.92 -38.86 23.78
N ASP A 109 32.97 -39.26 24.59
CA ASP A 109 32.02 -40.34 24.31
C ASP A 109 30.58 -39.82 24.24
N GLU A 110 29.60 -40.72 24.02
CA GLU A 110 28.19 -40.33 23.86
C GLU A 110 27.65 -39.65 25.12
N ASP A 111 27.99 -40.14 26.32
CA ASP A 111 27.47 -39.59 27.57
C ASP A 111 28.07 -38.23 27.89
N THR A 112 29.39 -38.06 27.70
CA THR A 112 30.10 -36.79 27.89
C THR A 112 29.59 -35.72 26.89
N LEU A 113 29.40 -36.09 25.63
CA LEU A 113 28.85 -35.17 24.62
C LEU A 113 27.43 -34.74 25.00
N LEU A 114 26.57 -35.68 25.41
CA LEU A 114 25.21 -35.39 25.84
C LEU A 114 25.19 -34.38 27.00
N GLU A 115 26.03 -34.58 28.03
CA GLU A 115 26.11 -33.69 29.19
C GLU A 115 26.54 -32.26 28.80
N ILE A 116 27.52 -32.15 27.90
CA ILE A 116 27.98 -30.85 27.38
C ILE A 116 26.89 -30.16 26.54
N LEU A 117 26.21 -30.90 25.68
CA LEU A 117 25.13 -30.36 24.83
C LEU A 117 23.93 -29.92 25.67
N GLU A 118 23.55 -30.67 26.71
CA GLU A 118 22.48 -30.27 27.63
C GLU A 118 22.82 -28.98 28.40
N LYS A 119 24.05 -28.90 28.92
CA LYS A 119 24.55 -27.68 29.59
C LYS A 119 24.54 -26.46 28.65
N SER A 120 25.06 -26.62 27.44
CA SER A 120 25.13 -25.54 26.48
C SER A 120 23.73 -25.12 25.99
N ARG A 121 22.80 -26.05 25.86
CA ARG A 121 21.39 -25.75 25.54
C ARG A 121 20.78 -24.75 26.51
N HIS A 122 20.94 -24.97 27.81
CA HIS A 122 20.45 -24.03 28.82
C HIS A 122 21.09 -22.64 28.71
N GLN A 123 22.37 -22.59 28.36
CA GLN A 123 23.05 -21.30 28.16
C GLN A 123 22.56 -20.57 26.90
N ILE A 124 22.36 -21.28 25.78
CA ILE A 124 21.83 -20.75 24.54
C ILE A 124 20.40 -20.24 24.75
N GLU A 125 19.52 -21.07 25.35
CA GLU A 125 18.13 -20.68 25.64
C GLU A 125 18.06 -19.43 26.53
N SER A 126 18.87 -19.37 27.61
CA SER A 126 18.94 -18.19 28.48
C SER A 126 19.43 -16.91 27.75
N ARG A 127 20.39 -17.04 26.80
CA ARG A 127 20.83 -15.91 25.96
C ARG A 127 19.73 -15.42 25.02
N LEU A 128 19.01 -16.34 24.38
CA LEU A 128 17.90 -16.03 23.48
C LEU A 128 16.74 -15.36 24.25
N GLU A 129 16.41 -15.84 25.45
CA GLU A 129 15.40 -15.21 26.30
C GLU A 129 15.80 -13.78 26.70
N LYS A 130 17.02 -13.57 27.17
CA LYS A 130 17.52 -12.23 27.53
C LYS A 130 17.56 -11.28 26.34
N SER A 131 17.98 -11.75 25.18
CA SER A 131 17.99 -10.96 23.95
C SER A 131 16.57 -10.58 23.54
N SER A 132 15.62 -11.52 23.56
CA SER A 132 14.22 -11.28 23.23
C SER A 132 13.54 -10.30 24.22
N GLU A 133 13.85 -10.41 25.50
CA GLU A 133 13.33 -9.51 26.54
C GLU A 133 13.90 -8.09 26.41
N GLN A 134 15.19 -7.98 26.12
CA GLN A 134 15.83 -6.68 25.83
C GLN A 134 15.23 -6.03 24.56
N GLU A 135 15.02 -6.82 23.52
CA GLU A 135 14.41 -6.32 22.28
C GLU A 135 12.94 -5.91 22.51
N ARG A 136 12.19 -6.69 23.27
CA ARG A 136 10.82 -6.37 23.69
C ARG A 136 10.78 -5.08 24.52
N THR A 137 11.70 -4.95 25.46
CA THR A 137 11.82 -3.74 26.30
C THR A 137 12.22 -2.53 25.47
N ARG A 138 13.20 -2.65 24.55
CA ARG A 138 13.58 -1.59 23.60
C ARG A 138 12.40 -1.19 22.72
N LYS A 139 11.60 -2.15 22.25
CA LYS A 139 10.40 -1.89 21.45
C LYS A 139 9.33 -1.14 22.26
N LEU A 140 9.11 -1.51 23.52
CA LEU A 140 8.17 -0.81 24.41
C LEU A 140 8.63 0.64 24.72
N ILE A 141 9.91 0.84 24.97
CA ILE A 141 10.49 2.18 25.20
C ILE A 141 10.36 3.04 23.93
N ARG A 142 10.65 2.48 22.74
CA ARG A 142 10.47 3.19 21.45
C ARG A 142 9.02 3.57 21.21
N MET A 143 8.06 2.67 21.47
CA MET A 143 6.62 2.95 21.33
C MET A 143 6.17 4.05 22.30
N GLY A 144 6.59 3.98 23.58
CA GLY A 144 6.29 5.00 24.57
C GLY A 144 6.86 6.37 24.20
N SER A 145 8.12 6.44 23.79
CA SER A 145 8.75 7.67 23.33
C SER A 145 8.03 8.28 22.12
N HIS A 146 7.60 7.43 21.16
CA HIS A 146 6.87 7.92 20.00
C HIS A 146 5.51 8.51 20.35
N THR A 147 4.79 7.87 21.26
CA THR A 147 3.48 8.35 21.74
C THR A 147 3.61 9.73 22.41
N LEU A 148 4.66 9.93 23.22
CA LEU A 148 4.92 11.22 23.84
C LEU A 148 5.25 12.30 22.79
N LYS A 149 6.07 11.98 21.79
CA LYS A 149 6.38 12.90 20.68
C LYS A 149 5.13 13.26 19.88
N TYR A 150 4.30 12.26 19.54
CA TYR A 150 3.02 12.50 18.87
C TYR A 150 2.13 13.46 19.66
N HIS A 151 1.95 13.22 20.97
CA HIS A 151 1.14 14.09 21.81
C HIS A 151 1.70 15.50 21.89
N PHE A 152 3.02 15.66 21.96
CA PHE A 152 3.68 16.97 21.95
C PHE A 152 3.36 17.74 20.65
N PHE A 153 3.66 17.16 19.48
CA PHE A 153 3.42 17.85 18.21
C PHE A 153 1.93 18.08 17.97
N ASN A 154 1.08 17.09 18.22
CA ASN A 154 -0.37 17.25 18.08
C ASN A 154 -0.92 18.35 19.00
N GLY A 155 -0.40 18.46 20.23
CA GLY A 155 -0.77 19.53 21.17
C GLY A 155 -0.38 20.93 20.67
N ILE A 156 0.78 21.07 20.00
CA ILE A 156 1.17 22.32 19.33
C ILE A 156 0.25 22.62 18.16
N LEU A 157 0.01 21.63 17.28
CA LEU A 157 -0.79 21.79 16.07
C LEU A 157 -2.25 22.13 16.38
N SER A 158 -2.82 21.56 17.45
CA SER A 158 -4.18 21.87 17.93
C SER A 158 -4.26 23.18 18.75
N GLY A 159 -3.11 23.73 19.16
CA GLY A 159 -3.08 24.93 20.03
C GLY A 159 -3.43 24.66 21.49
N THR A 160 -3.38 23.39 21.95
CA THR A 160 -3.65 22.99 23.34
C THR A 160 -2.42 23.11 24.24
N LEU A 161 -1.22 23.17 23.66
CA LEU A 161 0.05 23.33 24.38
C LEU A 161 0.57 24.76 24.23
N ASN A 162 0.78 25.42 25.34
CA ASN A 162 1.31 26.79 25.41
C ASN A 162 2.46 26.92 26.42
N GLY A 163 3.31 27.91 26.24
CA GLY A 163 4.29 28.42 27.19
C GLY A 163 5.03 27.36 28.02
N GLN A 164 4.83 27.38 29.33
CA GLN A 164 5.54 26.50 30.27
C GLN A 164 5.21 25.01 30.10
N GLU A 165 3.97 24.67 29.74
CA GLU A 165 3.57 23.29 29.49
C GLU A 165 4.28 22.70 28.28
N ARG A 166 4.55 23.53 27.26
CA ARG A 166 5.29 23.13 26.06
C ARG A 166 6.71 22.67 26.40
N GLU A 167 7.44 23.44 27.23
CA GLU A 167 8.80 23.08 27.62
C GLU A 167 8.85 21.81 28.46
N ALA A 168 7.92 21.65 29.42
CA ALA A 168 7.84 20.46 30.23
C ALA A 168 7.57 19.20 29.38
N LYS A 169 6.59 19.26 28.48
CA LYS A 169 6.24 18.13 27.60
C LYS A 169 7.30 17.85 26.53
N ARG A 170 8.02 18.88 26.07
CA ARG A 170 9.17 18.73 25.19
C ARG A 170 10.27 17.89 25.85
N ALA A 171 10.60 18.22 27.10
CA ALA A 171 11.60 17.49 27.89
C ALA A 171 11.14 16.04 28.18
N GLU A 172 9.87 15.84 28.57
CA GLU A 172 9.26 14.53 28.82
C GLU A 172 9.32 13.64 27.57
N ALA A 173 9.06 14.18 26.39
CA ALA A 173 9.12 13.48 25.12
C ALA A 173 10.56 13.25 24.58
N GLY A 174 11.59 13.76 25.28
CA GLY A 174 12.99 13.65 24.85
C GLY A 174 13.29 14.42 23.55
N ILE A 175 12.53 15.47 23.25
CA ILE A 175 12.69 16.28 22.04
C ILE A 175 13.79 17.32 22.28
N ARG A 176 14.87 17.26 21.49
CA ARG A 176 16.03 18.17 21.61
C ARG A 176 15.78 19.53 20.94
N GLY A 177 15.01 19.54 19.84
CA GLY A 177 14.73 20.74 19.05
C GLY A 177 13.96 21.80 19.83
N ARG A 178 14.36 23.07 19.68
CA ARG A 178 13.66 24.24 20.27
C ARG A 178 12.59 24.81 19.35
N PHE A 179 12.74 24.59 18.05
CA PHE A 179 11.81 25.00 16.98
C PHE A 179 11.50 26.51 16.97
N GLN A 180 12.50 27.34 17.26
CA GLN A 180 12.39 28.79 17.11
C GLN A 180 12.40 29.22 15.63
N ASN A 181 13.15 28.48 14.80
CA ASN A 181 13.13 28.55 13.35
C ASN A 181 12.76 27.15 12.86
N SER A 182 11.59 27.00 12.31
CA SER A 182 11.05 25.70 11.95
C SER A 182 10.55 25.64 10.52
N ALA A 183 10.65 24.47 9.91
CA ALA A 183 9.95 24.12 8.69
C ALA A 183 9.32 22.74 8.82
N VAL A 184 8.30 22.49 8.02
CA VAL A 184 7.58 21.22 8.01
C VAL A 184 7.50 20.70 6.59
N ILE A 185 7.75 19.40 6.45
CA ILE A 185 7.52 18.66 5.21
C ILE A 185 6.42 17.64 5.50
N ASN A 186 5.28 17.77 4.84
CA ASN A 186 4.19 16.82 4.91
C ASN A 186 4.27 15.85 3.73
N MET A 187 4.18 14.56 4.04
CA MET A 187 4.09 13.48 3.07
C MET A 187 2.76 12.77 3.28
N PHE A 188 1.97 12.66 2.25
CA PHE A 188 0.64 12.03 2.28
C PHE A 188 0.59 10.84 1.34
N MET A 189 0.28 9.67 1.86
CA MET A 189 0.07 8.45 1.10
C MET A 189 -1.35 8.44 0.52
N HIS A 190 -1.48 8.52 -0.80
CA HIS A 190 -2.77 8.61 -1.49
C HIS A 190 -3.65 7.36 -1.27
N GLU A 191 -3.05 6.18 -1.30
CA GLU A 191 -3.74 4.89 -1.15
C GLU A 191 -4.08 4.53 0.31
N TRP A 192 -3.82 5.41 1.28
CA TRP A 192 -4.02 5.10 2.70
C TRP A 192 -5.45 4.63 3.02
N ASN A 193 -6.47 5.28 2.47
CA ASN A 193 -7.87 4.93 2.76
C ASN A 193 -8.23 3.52 2.28
N GLU A 194 -7.69 3.09 1.14
CA GLU A 194 -7.88 1.76 0.58
C GLU A 194 -7.16 0.72 1.44
N LYS A 195 -5.91 0.98 1.76
CA LYS A 195 -5.09 0.09 2.58
C LYS A 195 -5.61 -0.03 4.01
N ASN A 196 -6.08 1.06 4.61
CA ASN A 196 -6.64 1.04 5.96
C ASN A 196 -7.94 0.23 6.08
N GLN A 197 -8.62 -0.08 4.97
CA GLN A 197 -9.75 -1.03 4.95
C GLN A 197 -9.29 -2.49 4.91
N VAL A 198 -8.09 -2.76 4.40
CA VAL A 198 -7.51 -4.09 4.22
C VAL A 198 -6.55 -4.42 5.36
N TRP A 199 -5.75 -3.45 5.80
CA TRP A 199 -4.79 -3.64 6.88
C TRP A 199 -5.48 -3.72 8.25
N SER A 200 -5.01 -4.64 9.07
CA SER A 200 -5.30 -4.60 10.50
C SER A 200 -4.66 -3.36 11.15
N PRO A 201 -5.14 -2.89 12.30
CA PRO A 201 -4.50 -1.79 13.03
C PRO A 201 -3.01 -2.01 13.33
N LEU A 202 -2.62 -3.28 13.51
CA LEU A 202 -1.23 -3.66 13.75
C LEU A 202 -0.36 -3.49 12.50
N GLU A 203 -0.84 -3.90 11.33
CA GLU A 203 -0.12 -3.73 10.06
C GLU A 203 0.05 -2.25 9.70
N ALA A 204 -0.98 -1.44 9.90
CA ALA A 204 -0.90 0.01 9.68
C ALA A 204 0.13 0.67 10.61
N GLU A 205 0.20 0.26 11.89
CA GLU A 205 1.20 0.75 12.85
C GLU A 205 2.61 0.26 12.47
N GLN A 206 2.77 -1.00 12.09
CA GLN A 206 4.06 -1.55 11.65
C GLN A 206 4.59 -0.83 10.41
N TYR A 207 3.72 -0.57 9.43
CA TYR A 207 4.10 0.21 8.26
C TYR A 207 4.54 1.62 8.65
N SER A 208 3.79 2.31 9.51
CA SER A 208 4.13 3.66 9.95
C SER A 208 5.47 3.73 10.69
N GLN A 209 5.79 2.70 11.49
CA GLN A 209 7.08 2.58 12.19
C GLN A 209 8.22 2.34 11.20
N SER A 210 8.03 1.41 10.26
CA SER A 210 9.03 1.09 9.22
C SER A 210 9.34 2.30 8.35
N PHE A 211 8.30 2.99 7.86
CA PHE A 211 8.44 4.19 7.04
C PHE A 211 9.25 5.29 7.75
N ARG A 212 8.92 5.58 9.02
CA ARG A 212 9.64 6.58 9.81
C ARG A 212 11.10 6.21 10.04
N HIS A 213 11.36 4.94 10.35
CA HIS A 213 12.74 4.47 10.57
C HIS A 213 13.56 4.57 9.29
N GLY A 214 13.05 4.05 8.17
CA GLY A 214 13.74 4.10 6.89
C GLY A 214 13.97 5.53 6.40
N LEU A 215 13.00 6.42 6.59
CA LEU A 215 13.16 7.83 6.23
C LEU A 215 14.21 8.53 7.13
N MET A 216 14.27 8.23 8.44
CA MET A 216 15.32 8.75 9.31
C MET A 216 16.70 8.28 8.87
N THR A 217 16.85 7.00 8.53
CA THR A 217 18.11 6.45 8.00
C THR A 217 18.54 7.13 6.69
N GLU A 218 17.61 7.39 5.76
CA GLU A 218 17.90 8.15 4.53
C GLU A 218 18.40 9.57 4.81
N MET A 219 18.04 10.13 5.97
CA MET A 219 18.43 11.49 6.37
C MET A 219 19.64 11.54 7.33
N GLU A 220 20.15 10.41 7.83
CA GLU A 220 21.24 10.38 8.83
C GLU A 220 22.47 11.17 8.38
N ASP A 221 22.90 10.99 7.13
CA ASP A 221 24.04 11.72 6.56
C ASP A 221 23.81 13.24 6.48
N LEU A 222 22.55 13.64 6.35
CA LEU A 222 22.15 15.04 6.31
C LEU A 222 22.05 15.67 7.71
N LEU A 223 21.89 14.87 8.75
CA LEU A 223 21.63 15.32 10.14
C LEU A 223 22.83 15.10 11.06
N GLN A 224 24.05 14.97 10.52
CA GLN A 224 25.28 14.64 11.27
C GLN A 224 25.80 15.75 12.17
N GLU A 225 25.41 17.02 11.98
CA GLU A 225 25.81 18.10 12.86
C GLU A 225 24.92 18.11 14.13
N ASP A 226 25.51 18.22 15.31
CA ASP A 226 24.80 18.32 16.61
C ASP A 226 23.77 19.46 16.68
N SER A 227 23.83 20.39 15.74
CA SER A 227 22.94 21.53 15.59
C SER A 227 21.66 21.23 14.80
N ASP A 228 21.60 20.08 14.13
CA ASP A 228 20.55 19.74 13.18
C ASP A 228 19.60 18.73 13.80
N TYR A 229 18.33 19.10 13.88
CA TYR A 229 17.32 18.26 14.50
C TYR A 229 16.09 18.13 13.61
N ALA A 230 15.65 16.89 13.41
CA ALA A 230 14.41 16.56 12.73
C ALA A 230 13.64 15.50 13.52
N GLU A 231 12.32 15.58 13.49
CA GLU A 231 11.43 14.54 14.00
C GLU A 231 10.41 14.15 12.93
N ILE A 232 10.25 12.85 12.72
CA ILE A 232 9.23 12.31 11.80
C ILE A 232 8.10 11.75 12.63
N ILE A 233 6.92 12.35 12.47
CA ILE A 233 5.72 11.99 13.22
C ILE A 233 4.64 11.51 12.25
N TYR A 234 4.06 10.36 12.53
CA TYR A 234 2.84 9.92 11.88
C TYR A 234 1.64 10.55 12.57
N LEU A 235 0.87 11.35 11.86
CA LEU A 235 -0.30 12.07 12.39
C LEU A 235 -1.63 11.35 12.14
N GLY A 236 -1.59 10.13 11.60
CA GLY A 236 -2.79 9.38 11.20
C GLY A 236 -3.22 9.65 9.76
N ALA A 237 -4.16 8.85 9.27
CA ALA A 237 -4.76 8.98 7.93
C ALA A 237 -3.74 9.09 6.78
N GLY A 238 -2.61 8.37 6.86
CA GLY A 238 -1.55 8.37 5.84
C GLY A 238 -0.67 9.62 5.81
N ILE A 239 -0.74 10.47 6.85
CA ILE A 239 0.03 11.71 6.92
C ILE A 239 1.28 11.51 7.78
N PHE A 240 2.45 11.68 7.18
CA PHE A 240 3.74 11.71 7.84
C PHE A 240 4.31 13.13 7.78
N CYS A 241 4.74 13.65 8.92
CA CYS A 241 5.29 15.00 9.03
C CYS A 241 6.74 14.95 9.49
N CYS A 242 7.62 15.55 8.73
CA CYS A 242 8.98 15.83 9.13
C CYS A 242 9.04 17.27 9.67
N PHE A 243 9.29 17.41 10.98
CA PHE A 243 9.46 18.68 11.66
C PHE A 243 10.96 18.98 11.75
N LEU A 244 11.39 20.06 11.11
CA LEU A 244 12.78 20.51 11.09
C LEU A 244 12.98 21.64 12.07
N ASP A 245 13.96 21.51 12.96
CA ASP A 245 14.46 22.60 13.78
C ASP A 245 15.72 23.19 13.16
N MET A 246 15.68 24.46 12.87
CA MET A 246 16.79 25.25 12.32
C MET A 246 17.20 26.38 13.26
N SER A 247 16.91 26.24 14.56
CA SER A 247 17.13 27.29 15.56
C SER A 247 18.62 27.64 15.74
N SER A 248 19.52 26.71 15.45
CA SER A 248 20.97 26.92 15.48
C SER A 248 21.52 27.71 14.29
N MET A 249 20.78 27.74 13.18
CA MET A 249 21.21 28.37 11.94
C MET A 249 20.91 29.86 11.93
N ARG A 250 21.88 30.69 11.51
CA ARG A 250 21.74 32.15 11.47
C ARG A 250 21.47 32.72 10.07
N ARG A 251 21.84 31.97 9.00
CA ARG A 251 21.77 32.47 7.63
C ARG A 251 20.59 31.85 6.90
N SER A 252 19.70 32.68 6.37
CA SER A 252 18.53 32.22 5.61
C SER A 252 18.88 31.37 4.38
N SER A 253 20.00 31.61 3.73
CA SER A 253 20.46 30.78 2.60
C SER A 253 20.81 29.35 3.04
N VAL A 254 21.46 29.19 4.19
CA VAL A 254 21.81 27.88 4.76
C VAL A 254 20.54 27.12 5.15
N MET A 255 19.60 27.78 5.82
CA MET A 255 18.30 27.19 6.18
C MET A 255 17.53 26.72 4.95
N ARG A 256 17.48 27.53 3.87
CA ARG A 256 16.82 27.16 2.62
C ARG A 256 17.47 25.94 1.96
N GLN A 257 18.80 25.95 1.87
CA GLN A 257 19.55 24.82 1.31
C GLN A 257 19.28 23.56 2.10
N ARG A 258 19.25 23.66 3.43
CA ARG A 258 18.93 22.55 4.32
C ARG A 258 17.53 21.99 4.06
N LEU A 259 16.54 22.86 4.04
CA LEU A 259 15.15 22.49 3.75
C LEU A 259 15.03 21.78 2.39
N THR A 260 15.70 22.29 1.37
CA THR A 260 15.72 21.66 0.03
C THR A 260 16.37 20.27 0.05
N ASN A 261 17.49 20.11 0.75
CA ASN A 261 18.19 18.83 0.85
C ASN A 261 17.32 17.78 1.56
N VAL A 262 16.69 18.16 2.68
CA VAL A 262 15.82 17.24 3.42
C VAL A 262 14.53 16.93 2.63
N ALA A 263 13.93 17.91 1.97
CA ALA A 263 12.78 17.67 1.11
C ALA A 263 13.11 16.70 -0.03
N SER A 264 14.29 16.85 -0.64
CA SER A 264 14.78 15.93 -1.67
C SER A 264 15.04 14.52 -1.14
N ALA A 265 15.52 14.38 0.10
CA ALA A 265 15.68 13.07 0.75
C ALA A 265 14.31 12.42 1.03
N CYS A 266 13.35 13.18 1.57
CA CYS A 266 11.97 12.70 1.73
C CYS A 266 11.39 12.21 0.41
N PHE A 267 11.58 12.95 -0.67
CA PHE A 267 11.11 12.57 -2.00
C PHE A 267 11.77 11.28 -2.50
N ARG A 268 13.10 11.19 -2.44
CA ARG A 268 13.83 9.96 -2.85
C ARG A 268 13.36 8.74 -2.08
N TYR A 269 13.13 8.90 -0.78
CA TYR A 269 12.61 7.81 0.05
C TYR A 269 11.19 7.42 -0.36
N CYS A 270 10.27 8.37 -0.51
CA CYS A 270 8.91 8.11 -0.95
C CYS A 270 8.84 7.43 -2.33
N LYS A 271 9.78 7.73 -3.24
CA LYS A 271 9.85 7.07 -4.56
C LYS A 271 10.29 5.59 -4.50
N LYS A 272 10.93 5.15 -3.42
CA LYS A 272 11.28 3.73 -3.20
C LYS A 272 10.10 2.93 -2.65
N GLU A 273 9.12 3.60 -2.07
CA GLU A 273 7.93 2.99 -1.51
C GLU A 273 6.97 2.51 -2.62
N PRO A 274 6.21 1.43 -2.39
CA PRO A 274 5.26 0.91 -3.39
C PRO A 274 3.97 1.75 -3.51
N TYR A 275 3.91 2.92 -2.88
CA TYR A 275 2.75 3.80 -2.81
C TYR A 275 3.06 5.20 -3.33
N HIS A 276 2.02 5.93 -3.74
CA HIS A 276 2.17 7.31 -4.20
C HIS A 276 2.08 8.29 -3.04
N PHE A 277 3.04 9.21 -2.98
CA PHE A 277 3.09 10.25 -1.96
C PHE A 277 3.03 11.64 -2.56
N GLY A 278 2.08 12.45 -2.08
CA GLY A 278 2.11 13.90 -2.27
C GLY A 278 3.01 14.55 -1.22
N ILE A 279 3.89 15.46 -1.61
CA ILE A 279 4.85 16.12 -0.71
C ILE A 279 4.64 17.63 -0.73
N GLY A 280 4.28 18.18 0.42
CA GLY A 280 4.13 19.61 0.64
C GLY A 280 5.18 20.14 1.61
N VAL A 281 5.85 21.23 1.25
CA VAL A 281 6.94 21.85 2.01
C VAL A 281 6.57 23.27 2.40
N SER A 282 6.71 23.61 3.68
CA SER A 282 6.47 24.98 4.18
C SER A 282 7.62 25.94 3.86
N ASN A 283 7.38 27.22 4.04
CA ASN A 283 8.44 28.19 4.28
C ASN A 283 9.08 27.97 5.67
N ILE A 284 10.19 28.64 5.90
CA ILE A 284 10.79 28.72 7.23
C ILE A 284 9.98 29.72 8.05
N CYS A 285 9.39 29.25 9.13
CA CYS A 285 8.57 30.03 10.05
C CYS A 285 9.30 30.25 11.36
N PHE A 286 9.05 31.37 12.00
CA PHE A 286 9.81 31.87 13.16
C PHE A 286 8.93 32.00 14.40
N GLY A 287 9.54 31.85 15.58
CA GLY A 287 8.88 32.05 16.86
C GLY A 287 8.05 30.86 17.33
N GLU A 288 7.30 31.07 18.42
CA GLU A 288 6.55 30.00 19.10
C GLU A 288 5.46 29.35 18.24
N GLU A 289 4.78 30.14 17.41
CA GLU A 289 3.74 29.67 16.48
C GLU A 289 4.32 29.13 15.15
N GLY A 290 5.65 29.22 14.96
CA GLY A 290 6.32 28.86 13.73
C GLY A 290 6.03 27.44 13.27
N ILE A 291 6.04 26.44 14.15
CA ILE A 291 5.70 25.04 13.81
C ILE A 291 4.27 24.93 13.27
N ARG A 292 3.31 25.58 13.93
CA ARG A 292 1.90 25.52 13.55
C ARG A 292 1.67 26.16 12.18
N GLN A 293 2.27 27.33 11.96
CA GLN A 293 2.23 28.01 10.68
C GLN A 293 2.89 27.17 9.58
N ALA A 294 4.09 26.63 9.83
CA ALA A 294 4.77 25.76 8.89
C ALA A 294 3.95 24.52 8.53
N TYR A 295 3.34 23.88 9.52
CA TYR A 295 2.47 22.73 9.27
C TYR A 295 1.26 23.09 8.41
N GLN A 296 0.60 24.22 8.66
CA GLN A 296 -0.53 24.68 7.86
C GLN A 296 -0.11 24.90 6.40
N GLN A 297 1.01 25.58 6.18
CA GLN A 297 1.56 25.83 4.85
C GLN A 297 1.88 24.51 4.11
N ALA A 298 2.60 23.59 4.75
CA ALA A 298 2.93 22.30 4.15
C ALA A 298 1.67 21.46 3.84
N ARG A 299 0.64 21.55 4.69
CA ARG A 299 -0.64 20.88 4.48
C ARG A 299 -1.42 21.45 3.30
N GLU A 300 -1.37 22.76 3.08
CA GLU A 300 -1.99 23.38 1.91
C GLU A 300 -1.29 22.93 0.63
N MET A 301 0.04 22.89 0.62
CA MET A 301 0.79 22.41 -0.54
C MET A 301 0.51 20.93 -0.84
N MET A 302 0.43 20.10 0.18
CA MET A 302 0.04 18.69 0.01
C MET A 302 -1.32 18.55 -0.71
N LYS A 303 -2.29 19.43 -0.43
CA LYS A 303 -3.59 19.41 -1.12
C LYS A 303 -3.49 19.87 -2.58
N LEU A 304 -2.50 20.73 -2.92
CA LEU A 304 -2.25 21.16 -4.28
C LEU A 304 -1.65 20.06 -5.17
N SER A 305 -1.13 18.96 -4.60
CA SER A 305 -0.63 17.82 -5.37
C SER A 305 -1.70 17.17 -6.28
N PHE A 306 -2.96 17.43 -6.00
CA PHE A 306 -4.06 17.03 -6.90
C PHE A 306 -4.04 17.79 -8.25
N TYR A 307 -3.48 19.00 -8.29
CA TYR A 307 -3.48 19.90 -9.45
C TYR A 307 -2.13 20.07 -10.11
N ASP A 308 -1.07 19.73 -9.43
CA ASP A 308 0.31 20.01 -9.83
C ASP A 308 1.12 18.72 -9.70
N ASP A 309 1.59 18.21 -10.84
CA ASP A 309 2.37 16.96 -10.92
C ASP A 309 3.83 17.13 -10.46
N SER A 310 4.16 18.29 -9.87
CA SER A 310 5.48 18.52 -9.29
C SER A 310 5.72 17.54 -8.16
N ASP A 311 6.85 16.88 -8.19
CA ASP A 311 7.27 15.88 -7.19
C ASP A 311 7.31 16.44 -5.76
N ILE A 312 7.62 17.74 -5.61
CA ILE A 312 7.68 18.45 -4.33
C ILE A 312 7.06 19.84 -4.50
N LEU A 313 6.04 20.13 -3.70
CA LEU A 313 5.34 21.40 -3.72
C LEU A 313 5.80 22.31 -2.58
N TYR A 314 6.50 23.38 -2.91
CA TYR A 314 6.93 24.40 -1.96
C TYR A 314 5.87 25.46 -1.76
N PHE A 315 5.66 25.91 -0.53
CA PHE A 315 4.64 26.90 -0.20
C PHE A 315 4.86 28.22 -0.94
N ASP A 316 3.80 28.63 -1.64
CA ASP A 316 3.72 29.88 -2.36
C ASP A 316 2.43 30.62 -1.95
N ASN A 317 2.57 31.85 -1.45
CA ASN A 317 1.45 32.68 -1.01
C ASN A 317 0.42 33.00 -2.13
N GLY A 318 0.79 32.79 -3.40
CA GLY A 318 -0.09 33.01 -4.55
C GLY A 318 -1.03 31.86 -4.89
N LYS A 319 -0.83 30.70 -4.29
CA LYS A 319 -1.64 29.49 -4.55
C LYS A 319 -2.54 29.20 -3.35
N GLU A 320 -3.80 29.60 -3.42
CA GLU A 320 -4.82 29.29 -2.41
C GLU A 320 -5.72 28.15 -2.87
N ILE A 321 -6.16 27.33 -1.90
CA ILE A 321 -7.13 26.27 -2.14
C ILE A 321 -8.53 26.78 -1.86
N SER A 322 -9.39 26.66 -2.87
CA SER A 322 -10.80 27.04 -2.74
C SER A 322 -11.57 26.00 -1.92
N SER A 323 -12.28 26.46 -0.91
CA SER A 323 -13.25 25.67 -0.15
C SER A 323 -14.66 25.64 -0.77
N ARG A 324 -14.82 26.13 -2.00
CA ARG A 324 -16.09 26.17 -2.72
C ARG A 324 -15.94 25.56 -4.11
N LEU A 325 -16.95 24.80 -4.51
CA LEU A 325 -17.06 24.29 -5.88
C LEU A 325 -17.23 25.43 -6.88
N PRO A 326 -16.71 25.31 -8.11
CA PRO A 326 -16.98 26.27 -9.18
C PRO A 326 -18.48 26.26 -9.56
N GLU A 327 -19.00 27.38 -9.99
CA GLU A 327 -20.38 27.50 -10.46
C GLU A 327 -20.67 26.51 -11.61
N ALA A 328 -19.70 26.27 -12.49
CA ALA A 328 -19.82 25.28 -13.56
C ALA A 328 -20.09 23.84 -13.04
N ALA A 329 -19.59 23.47 -11.86
CA ALA A 329 -19.86 22.16 -11.27
C ALA A 329 -21.30 22.06 -10.76
N GLU A 330 -21.82 23.10 -10.15
CA GLU A 330 -23.22 23.13 -9.71
C GLU A 330 -24.16 23.17 -10.91
N GLU A 331 -23.86 23.96 -11.96
CA GLU A 331 -24.60 23.97 -13.21
C GLU A 331 -24.68 22.58 -13.85
N LEU A 332 -23.57 21.87 -13.95
CA LEU A 332 -23.56 20.50 -14.48
C LEU A 332 -24.41 19.54 -13.61
N TYR A 333 -24.29 19.66 -12.29
CA TYR A 333 -25.07 18.83 -11.36
C TYR A 333 -26.59 19.06 -11.54
N GLU A 334 -27.04 20.29 -11.73
CA GLU A 334 -28.46 20.60 -11.95
C GLU A 334 -28.98 20.09 -13.30
N ARG A 335 -28.15 20.16 -14.33
CA ARG A 335 -28.54 19.86 -15.72
C ARG A 335 -28.32 18.41 -16.15
N ILE A 336 -27.63 17.59 -15.37
CA ILE A 336 -27.21 16.23 -15.79
C ILE A 336 -28.38 15.34 -16.23
N GLU A 337 -29.52 15.41 -15.52
CA GLU A 337 -30.70 14.63 -15.89
C GLU A 337 -31.32 15.06 -17.22
N ILE A 338 -31.35 16.37 -17.47
CA ILE A 338 -31.86 16.95 -18.72
C ILE A 338 -30.95 16.56 -19.89
N LEU A 339 -29.63 16.67 -19.69
CA LEU A 339 -28.63 16.25 -20.66
C LEU A 339 -28.72 14.77 -20.99
N LYS A 340 -28.93 13.92 -19.96
CA LYS A 340 -29.13 12.49 -20.12
C LYS A 340 -30.38 12.17 -20.91
N LYS A 341 -31.54 12.73 -20.54
CA LYS A 341 -32.82 12.53 -21.25
C LYS A 341 -32.75 13.00 -22.70
N GLY A 342 -32.11 14.13 -22.97
CA GLY A 342 -31.95 14.70 -24.31
C GLY A 342 -30.83 14.09 -25.15
N ARG A 343 -30.05 13.12 -24.61
CA ARG A 343 -28.83 12.55 -25.24
C ARG A 343 -27.85 13.60 -25.75
N LYS A 344 -27.72 14.72 -25.03
CA LYS A 344 -26.91 15.86 -25.41
C LYS A 344 -25.43 15.67 -25.12
N GLN A 345 -24.78 14.81 -25.90
CA GLN A 345 -23.41 14.36 -25.67
C GLN A 345 -22.38 15.50 -25.77
N GLU A 346 -22.49 16.34 -26.80
CA GLU A 346 -21.55 17.45 -27.00
C GLU A 346 -21.69 18.53 -25.91
N GLU A 347 -22.94 18.85 -25.52
CA GLU A 347 -23.22 19.80 -24.44
C GLU A 347 -22.68 19.30 -23.10
N LEU A 348 -22.81 18.01 -22.81
CA LEU A 348 -22.25 17.38 -21.62
C LEU A 348 -20.71 17.44 -21.61
N ALA A 349 -20.06 17.11 -22.72
CA ALA A 349 -18.61 17.19 -22.85
C ALA A 349 -18.08 18.62 -22.67
N GLU A 350 -18.80 19.62 -23.19
CA GLU A 350 -18.45 21.04 -23.02
C GLU A 350 -18.60 21.47 -21.55
N MET A 351 -19.66 21.05 -20.88
CA MET A 351 -19.85 21.35 -19.45
C MET A 351 -18.78 20.70 -18.59
N TRP A 352 -18.37 19.47 -18.89
CA TRP A 352 -17.27 18.83 -18.21
C TRP A 352 -15.94 19.57 -18.39
N ARG A 353 -15.63 20.04 -19.61
CA ARG A 353 -14.46 20.90 -19.85
C ARG A 353 -14.50 22.17 -19.01
N ARG A 354 -15.63 22.86 -18.94
CA ARG A 354 -15.80 24.03 -18.09
C ARG A 354 -15.56 23.76 -16.62
N VAL A 355 -16.01 22.59 -16.11
CA VAL A 355 -15.79 22.14 -14.73
C VAL A 355 -14.31 21.88 -14.48
N THR A 356 -13.66 21.08 -15.33
CA THR A 356 -12.24 20.73 -15.15
C THR A 356 -11.33 21.96 -15.25
N ASP A 357 -11.59 22.87 -16.20
CA ASP A 357 -10.85 24.13 -16.36
C ASP A 357 -11.06 25.07 -15.15
N ALA A 358 -12.29 25.14 -14.64
CA ALA A 358 -12.56 25.93 -13.45
C ALA A 358 -11.88 25.35 -12.21
N CYS A 359 -11.91 24.03 -12.01
CA CYS A 359 -11.18 23.37 -10.93
C CYS A 359 -9.67 23.63 -11.00
N LYS A 360 -9.06 23.53 -12.20
CA LYS A 360 -7.63 23.82 -12.42
C LYS A 360 -7.28 25.28 -12.07
N ARG A 361 -8.15 26.23 -12.39
CA ARG A 361 -7.91 27.67 -12.11
C ARG A 361 -8.07 28.03 -10.64
N THR A 362 -9.04 27.42 -9.96
CA THR A 362 -9.41 27.80 -8.59
C THR A 362 -8.83 26.87 -7.51
N HIS A 363 -8.14 25.79 -7.90
CA HIS A 363 -7.56 24.79 -7.00
C HIS A 363 -8.54 24.36 -5.89
N VAL A 364 -9.70 23.83 -6.26
CA VAL A 364 -10.72 23.39 -5.29
C VAL A 364 -10.19 22.24 -4.43
N ASP A 365 -10.54 22.19 -3.15
CA ASP A 365 -10.17 21.05 -2.29
C ASP A 365 -10.62 19.73 -2.94
N SER A 366 -9.69 18.83 -3.21
CA SER A 366 -9.94 17.56 -3.91
C SER A 366 -11.06 16.74 -3.26
N LYS A 367 -11.20 16.80 -1.92
CA LYS A 367 -12.29 16.14 -1.20
C LYS A 367 -13.67 16.65 -1.63
N LEU A 368 -13.80 17.97 -1.87
CA LEU A 368 -15.05 18.54 -2.36
C LEU A 368 -15.34 18.11 -3.79
N VAL A 369 -14.32 18.05 -4.64
CA VAL A 369 -14.45 17.56 -6.02
C VAL A 369 -14.93 16.12 -6.05
N LEU A 370 -14.32 15.23 -5.24
CA LEU A 370 -14.71 13.81 -5.17
C LEU A 370 -16.10 13.60 -4.56
N GLN A 371 -16.48 14.39 -3.55
CA GLN A 371 -17.83 14.37 -2.99
C GLN A 371 -18.86 14.83 -4.02
N TRP A 372 -18.54 15.86 -4.77
CA TRP A 372 -19.40 16.35 -5.85
C TRP A 372 -19.52 15.29 -6.96
N LEU A 373 -18.43 14.65 -7.39
CA LEU A 373 -18.46 13.60 -8.39
C LEU A 373 -19.37 12.44 -7.97
N ARG A 374 -19.29 11.99 -6.71
CA ARG A 374 -20.20 10.96 -6.15
C ARG A 374 -21.67 11.38 -6.22
N ARG A 375 -21.96 12.64 -5.89
CA ARG A 375 -23.33 13.17 -5.96
C ARG A 375 -23.82 13.25 -7.42
N LEU A 376 -22.94 13.68 -8.33
CA LEU A 376 -23.22 13.76 -9.76
C LEU A 376 -23.53 12.36 -10.32
N ASP A 377 -22.70 11.37 -10.05
CA ASP A 377 -22.90 9.97 -10.46
C ASP A 377 -24.22 9.41 -9.97
N LYS A 378 -24.52 9.59 -8.68
CA LYS A 378 -25.81 9.16 -8.11
C LYS A 378 -27.01 9.82 -8.83
N ARG A 379 -26.94 11.10 -9.12
CA ARG A 379 -27.99 11.84 -9.85
C ARG A 379 -28.09 11.40 -11.30
N ALA A 380 -26.96 11.12 -11.94
CA ALA A 380 -26.89 10.59 -13.30
C ALA A 380 -27.35 9.12 -13.41
N GLY A 381 -27.49 8.42 -12.28
CA GLY A 381 -27.81 6.98 -12.23
C GLY A 381 -26.65 6.10 -12.68
N LEU A 382 -25.42 6.55 -12.43
CA LEU A 382 -24.19 5.77 -12.57
C LEU A 382 -23.84 5.19 -11.21
N GLU A 383 -23.76 3.85 -11.14
CA GLU A 383 -23.31 3.13 -9.95
C GLU A 383 -21.83 2.80 -10.09
N ARG A 384 -21.01 3.43 -9.28
CA ARG A 384 -19.57 3.17 -9.23
C ARG A 384 -19.17 2.70 -7.83
N PRO A 385 -18.27 1.72 -7.72
CA PRO A 385 -17.79 1.24 -6.42
C PRO A 385 -17.03 2.33 -5.69
N ALA A 386 -16.91 2.20 -4.36
CA ALA A 386 -16.22 3.20 -3.53
C ALA A 386 -14.75 3.38 -3.94
N GLU A 387 -14.09 2.29 -4.35
CA GLU A 387 -12.70 2.24 -4.82
C GLU A 387 -12.47 3.12 -6.06
N PHE A 388 -13.49 3.30 -6.90
CA PHE A 388 -13.39 4.18 -8.07
C PHE A 388 -13.01 5.61 -7.70
N TYR A 389 -13.63 6.15 -6.65
CA TYR A 389 -13.36 7.52 -6.19
C TYR A 389 -12.06 7.64 -5.41
N SER A 390 -11.63 6.55 -4.76
CA SER A 390 -10.37 6.49 -4.05
C SER A 390 -9.17 6.50 -4.99
N ASN A 391 -9.36 6.02 -6.23
CA ASN A 391 -8.32 5.98 -7.26
C ASN A 391 -8.19 7.29 -8.06
N VAL A 392 -8.94 8.34 -7.71
CA VAL A 392 -8.80 9.67 -8.34
C VAL A 392 -7.84 10.51 -7.51
N HIS A 393 -6.55 10.41 -7.82
CA HIS A 393 -5.47 11.03 -7.05
C HIS A 393 -5.02 12.38 -7.61
N ASN A 394 -5.31 12.65 -8.89
CA ASN A 394 -4.88 13.86 -9.56
C ASN A 394 -5.91 14.39 -10.57
N MET A 395 -5.64 15.58 -11.08
CA MET A 395 -6.51 16.27 -12.02
C MET A 395 -6.59 15.58 -13.38
N ASP A 396 -5.56 14.87 -13.81
CA ASP A 396 -5.55 14.14 -15.08
C ASP A 396 -6.49 12.94 -15.06
N GLU A 397 -6.58 12.26 -13.92
CA GLU A 397 -7.56 11.18 -13.71
C GLU A 397 -8.99 11.72 -13.76
N LEU A 398 -9.24 12.87 -13.13
CA LEU A 398 -10.54 13.53 -13.25
C LEU A 398 -10.86 13.94 -14.70
N CYS A 399 -9.87 14.43 -15.46
CA CYS A 399 -10.06 14.74 -16.89
C CYS A 399 -10.38 13.47 -17.70
N ARG A 400 -9.69 12.35 -17.44
CA ARG A 400 -10.00 11.06 -18.10
C ARG A 400 -11.42 10.59 -17.80
N ILE A 401 -11.87 10.75 -16.55
CA ILE A 401 -13.26 10.46 -16.17
C ILE A 401 -14.20 11.37 -16.95
N ALA A 402 -13.94 12.68 -17.03
CA ALA A 402 -14.75 13.63 -17.78
C ALA A 402 -14.88 13.26 -19.26
N GLU A 403 -13.78 12.82 -19.90
CA GLU A 403 -13.76 12.36 -21.29
C GLU A 403 -14.57 11.07 -21.51
N SER A 404 -14.53 10.14 -20.55
CA SER A 404 -15.28 8.89 -20.65
C SER A 404 -16.74 9.02 -20.23
N TYR A 405 -17.07 10.07 -19.45
CA TYR A 405 -18.36 10.23 -18.79
C TYR A 405 -19.55 10.18 -19.75
N SER A 406 -19.43 10.86 -20.89
CA SER A 406 -20.47 10.87 -21.92
C SER A 406 -20.71 9.46 -22.49
N ARG A 407 -19.63 8.71 -22.73
CA ARG A 407 -19.74 7.34 -23.24
C ARG A 407 -20.42 6.42 -22.22
N GLU A 408 -20.08 6.56 -20.96
CA GLU A 408 -20.65 5.75 -19.87
C GLU A 408 -22.13 6.12 -19.62
N LEU A 409 -22.45 7.42 -19.61
CA LEU A 409 -23.80 7.91 -19.35
C LEU A 409 -24.79 7.56 -20.46
N PHE A 410 -24.33 7.57 -21.71
CA PHE A 410 -25.14 7.28 -22.89
C PHE A 410 -24.88 5.90 -23.48
N ALA A 411 -24.03 5.10 -22.86
CA ALA A 411 -23.96 3.69 -23.18
C ALA A 411 -25.36 3.11 -23.01
N ASP A 412 -25.89 2.52 -24.05
CA ASP A 412 -27.13 1.74 -23.95
C ASP A 412 -26.97 0.85 -22.72
N LYS A 413 -27.97 0.83 -21.82
CA LYS A 413 -27.95 -0.07 -20.67
C LYS A 413 -27.78 -1.48 -21.18
N LYS A 414 -26.53 -1.91 -21.34
CA LYS A 414 -26.21 -3.32 -21.51
C LYS A 414 -26.70 -3.96 -20.22
N ILE A 415 -27.64 -4.87 -20.32
CA ILE A 415 -28.08 -5.64 -19.16
C ILE A 415 -26.78 -6.23 -18.58
N ALA A 416 -26.46 -5.84 -17.36
CA ALA A 416 -25.18 -6.17 -16.75
C ALA A 416 -24.99 -7.69 -16.75
N VAL A 417 -23.84 -8.15 -17.18
CA VAL A 417 -23.49 -9.57 -17.10
C VAL A 417 -23.36 -9.92 -15.62
N PRO A 418 -24.19 -10.82 -15.06
CA PRO A 418 -24.12 -11.15 -13.64
C PRO A 418 -22.72 -11.67 -13.26
N ALA A 419 -22.26 -11.34 -12.07
CA ALA A 419 -21.03 -11.91 -11.56
C ALA A 419 -21.21 -13.43 -11.35
N GLY A 420 -20.31 -14.25 -11.91
CA GLY A 420 -20.35 -15.70 -11.75
C GLY A 420 -20.86 -16.51 -12.94
N VAL A 421 -21.29 -15.88 -14.04
CA VAL A 421 -21.65 -16.62 -15.27
C VAL A 421 -20.41 -17.18 -15.98
N SER A 422 -20.58 -18.32 -16.64
CA SER A 422 -19.56 -18.99 -17.45
C SER A 422 -19.07 -18.11 -18.60
N GLY A 423 -17.85 -18.35 -19.10
CA GLY A 423 -17.29 -17.65 -20.25
C GLY A 423 -18.19 -17.72 -21.50
N ALA A 424 -18.82 -18.86 -21.75
CA ALA A 424 -19.72 -19.04 -22.87
C ALA A 424 -20.99 -18.16 -22.77
N VAL A 425 -21.61 -18.09 -21.59
CA VAL A 425 -22.78 -17.23 -21.35
C VAL A 425 -22.38 -15.75 -21.41
N ARG A 426 -21.23 -15.38 -20.88
CA ARG A 426 -20.70 -14.02 -20.97
C ARG A 426 -20.50 -13.55 -22.41
N HIS A 427 -19.83 -14.33 -23.26
CA HIS A 427 -19.64 -14.01 -24.67
C HIS A 427 -20.97 -13.94 -25.43
N ALA A 428 -21.92 -14.83 -25.11
CA ALA A 428 -23.25 -14.76 -25.70
C ALA A 428 -24.01 -13.49 -25.34
N ILE A 429 -23.95 -13.04 -24.07
CA ILE A 429 -24.53 -11.77 -23.60
C ILE A 429 -23.87 -10.57 -24.29
N GLU A 430 -22.56 -10.57 -24.40
CA GLU A 430 -21.82 -9.52 -25.12
C GLU A 430 -22.22 -9.46 -26.60
N PHE A 431 -22.37 -10.60 -27.25
CA PHE A 431 -22.83 -10.67 -28.61
C PHE A 431 -24.25 -10.13 -28.78
N ILE A 432 -25.20 -10.54 -27.89
CA ILE A 432 -26.59 -10.05 -27.91
C ILE A 432 -26.60 -8.54 -27.73
N ASN A 433 -25.89 -8.01 -26.71
CA ASN A 433 -25.83 -6.59 -26.40
C ASN A 433 -25.25 -5.75 -27.54
N GLY A 434 -24.38 -6.33 -28.38
CA GLY A 434 -23.82 -5.67 -29.56
C GLY A 434 -24.71 -5.74 -30.81
N ASN A 435 -25.65 -6.70 -30.87
CA ASN A 435 -26.37 -7.01 -32.10
C ASN A 435 -27.91 -7.13 -31.98
N TYR A 436 -28.52 -6.87 -30.80
CA TYR A 436 -29.94 -7.07 -30.54
C TYR A 436 -30.89 -6.36 -31.52
N LYS A 437 -30.45 -5.25 -32.11
CA LYS A 437 -31.21 -4.50 -33.14
C LYS A 437 -31.30 -5.25 -34.46
N LYS A 438 -30.42 -6.22 -34.70
CA LYS A 438 -30.41 -7.06 -35.89
C LYS A 438 -31.20 -8.35 -35.67
N PRO A 439 -31.63 -9.03 -36.75
CA PRO A 439 -32.22 -10.36 -36.65
C PRO A 439 -31.12 -11.39 -36.29
N ILE A 440 -30.93 -11.64 -34.98
CA ILE A 440 -29.98 -12.63 -34.45
C ILE A 440 -30.73 -13.84 -33.89
N SER A 441 -30.09 -15.00 -33.99
CA SER A 441 -30.57 -16.29 -33.49
C SER A 441 -29.69 -16.84 -32.37
N LEU A 442 -30.17 -17.86 -31.68
CA LEU A 442 -29.40 -18.64 -30.72
C LEU A 442 -28.14 -19.26 -31.36
N GLN A 443 -28.22 -19.63 -32.64
CA GLN A 443 -27.10 -20.20 -33.38
C GLN A 443 -25.97 -19.18 -33.56
N ASP A 444 -26.32 -17.94 -33.92
CA ASP A 444 -25.32 -16.84 -34.06
C ASP A 444 -24.63 -16.52 -32.73
N ALA A 445 -25.39 -16.53 -31.62
CA ALA A 445 -24.83 -16.32 -30.29
C ALA A 445 -23.96 -17.49 -29.82
N ALA A 446 -24.32 -18.73 -30.18
CA ALA A 446 -23.53 -19.90 -29.85
C ALA A 446 -22.21 -19.95 -30.64
N GLU A 447 -22.26 -19.56 -31.92
CA GLU A 447 -21.07 -19.44 -32.76
C GLU A 447 -20.11 -18.37 -32.20
N ALA A 448 -20.63 -17.21 -31.82
CA ALA A 448 -19.86 -16.15 -31.17
C ALA A 448 -19.23 -16.56 -29.81
N ALA A 449 -19.93 -17.44 -29.08
CA ALA A 449 -19.46 -17.98 -27.81
C ALA A 449 -18.57 -19.24 -27.97
N GLY A 450 -18.39 -19.77 -29.20
CA GLY A 450 -17.58 -20.96 -29.49
C GLY A 450 -18.16 -22.27 -28.92
N VAL A 451 -19.47 -22.38 -28.77
CA VAL A 451 -20.15 -23.54 -28.18
C VAL A 451 -21.31 -24.04 -29.03
N ASN A 452 -21.80 -25.26 -28.76
CA ASN A 452 -22.97 -25.80 -29.40
C ASN A 452 -24.25 -25.05 -28.96
N PRO A 453 -25.22 -24.73 -29.87
CA PRO A 453 -26.46 -24.04 -29.55
C PRO A 453 -27.31 -24.69 -28.47
N ALA A 454 -27.39 -26.01 -28.42
CA ALA A 454 -28.15 -26.72 -27.38
C ALA A 454 -27.47 -26.54 -25.99
N TYR A 455 -26.15 -26.58 -25.94
CA TYR A 455 -25.39 -26.36 -24.72
C TYR A 455 -25.51 -24.91 -24.26
N LEU A 456 -25.39 -23.93 -25.17
CA LEU A 456 -25.62 -22.54 -24.83
C LEU A 456 -27.03 -22.30 -24.27
N SER A 457 -28.04 -22.86 -24.91
CA SER A 457 -29.45 -22.73 -24.47
C SER A 457 -29.65 -23.25 -23.04
N TYR A 458 -29.03 -24.39 -22.72
CA TYR A 458 -29.08 -24.98 -21.40
C TYR A 458 -28.38 -24.10 -20.36
N LEU A 459 -27.10 -23.71 -20.60
CA LEU A 459 -26.33 -22.86 -19.70
C LEU A 459 -26.98 -21.49 -19.49
N PHE A 460 -27.44 -20.85 -20.57
CA PHE A 460 -28.06 -19.53 -20.52
C PHE A 460 -29.32 -19.55 -19.64
N LYS A 461 -30.13 -20.61 -19.74
CA LYS A 461 -31.30 -20.77 -18.87
C LYS A 461 -30.93 -21.09 -17.41
N GLN A 462 -29.86 -21.85 -17.20
CA GLN A 462 -29.41 -22.25 -15.87
C GLN A 462 -28.76 -21.05 -15.11
N GLU A 463 -27.94 -20.26 -15.80
CA GLU A 463 -27.16 -19.21 -15.19
C GLU A 463 -27.86 -17.84 -15.15
N MET A 464 -28.76 -17.59 -16.13
CA MET A 464 -29.52 -16.34 -16.25
C MET A 464 -30.98 -16.47 -15.78
N GLU A 465 -31.43 -17.69 -15.42
CA GLU A 465 -32.81 -18.02 -15.06
C GLU A 465 -33.86 -17.73 -16.15
N ILE A 466 -33.43 -17.12 -17.26
CA ILE A 466 -34.24 -16.82 -18.44
C ILE A 466 -33.62 -17.42 -19.71
N GLY A 467 -34.43 -17.70 -20.72
CA GLY A 467 -33.93 -18.20 -22.02
C GLY A 467 -33.39 -17.07 -22.90
N PHE A 468 -32.50 -17.45 -23.85
CA PHE A 468 -31.91 -16.53 -24.86
C PHE A 468 -32.94 -15.61 -25.54
N SER A 469 -34.10 -16.19 -26.00
CA SER A 469 -35.13 -15.41 -26.69
C SER A 469 -35.77 -14.36 -25.79
N ASN A 470 -35.98 -14.69 -24.51
CA ASN A 470 -36.55 -13.76 -23.56
C ASN A 470 -35.56 -12.64 -23.25
N TYR A 471 -34.28 -12.98 -23.06
CA TYR A 471 -33.20 -11.99 -22.82
C TYR A 471 -33.07 -11.02 -24.03
N LEU A 472 -33.04 -11.55 -25.25
CA LEU A 472 -33.05 -10.73 -26.48
C LEU A 472 -34.27 -9.81 -26.55
N GLN A 473 -35.43 -10.31 -26.16
CA GLN A 473 -36.66 -9.55 -26.14
C GLN A 473 -36.64 -8.46 -25.08
N GLU A 474 -36.08 -8.70 -23.91
CA GLU A 474 -35.86 -7.68 -22.86
C GLU A 474 -34.95 -6.58 -23.36
N CYS A 475 -33.81 -6.93 -24.00
CA CYS A 475 -32.89 -5.92 -24.58
C CYS A 475 -33.60 -5.02 -25.59
N ARG A 476 -34.40 -5.60 -26.49
CA ARG A 476 -35.18 -4.86 -27.48
C ARG A 476 -36.27 -4.00 -26.84
N MET A 477 -36.90 -4.50 -25.78
CA MET A 477 -37.97 -3.78 -25.08
C MET A 477 -37.44 -2.54 -24.33
N GLU A 478 -36.29 -2.66 -23.67
CA GLU A 478 -35.65 -1.52 -23.02
C GLU A 478 -35.23 -0.43 -24.03
N CYS A 479 -34.68 -0.85 -25.19
CA CYS A 479 -34.40 0.09 -26.28
C CYS A 479 -35.68 0.78 -26.78
N ALA A 480 -36.78 0.06 -26.91
CA ALA A 480 -38.06 0.64 -27.34
C ALA A 480 -38.61 1.66 -26.34
N LYS A 481 -38.55 1.38 -25.03
CA LYS A 481 -38.94 2.31 -23.97
C LYS A 481 -38.12 3.61 -24.06
N GLU A 482 -36.82 3.47 -24.25
CA GLU A 482 -35.92 4.62 -24.38
C GLU A 482 -36.29 5.47 -25.61
N LEU A 483 -36.49 4.82 -26.78
CA LEU A 483 -36.87 5.54 -28.00
C LEU A 483 -38.25 6.22 -27.88
N LEU A 484 -39.21 5.60 -27.17
CA LEU A 484 -40.50 6.18 -26.89
C LEU A 484 -40.40 7.48 -26.05
N CYS A 485 -39.48 7.52 -25.08
CA CYS A 485 -39.28 8.69 -24.21
C CYS A 485 -38.42 9.78 -24.82
N THR A 486 -37.45 9.42 -25.68
CA THR A 486 -36.40 10.32 -26.16
C THR A 486 -36.59 10.81 -27.59
N THR A 487 -37.47 10.20 -28.36
CA THR A 487 -37.68 10.52 -29.77
C THR A 487 -39.15 10.75 -30.15
N ASN A 488 -39.38 11.52 -31.20
CA ASN A 488 -40.72 11.69 -31.80
C ASN A 488 -40.98 10.68 -32.93
N TYR A 489 -40.25 9.57 -33.00
CA TYR A 489 -40.47 8.53 -34.02
C TYR A 489 -41.89 7.98 -33.96
N LYS A 490 -42.45 7.63 -35.11
CA LYS A 490 -43.73 6.89 -35.12
C LYS A 490 -43.53 5.58 -34.38
N ILE A 491 -44.58 5.09 -33.72
CA ILE A 491 -44.48 3.84 -32.92
C ILE A 491 -43.99 2.65 -33.78
N LYS A 492 -44.34 2.67 -35.07
CA LYS A 492 -43.85 1.65 -36.03
C LYS A 492 -42.33 1.75 -36.24
N ASP A 493 -41.81 2.95 -36.33
CA ASP A 493 -40.36 3.23 -36.52
C ASP A 493 -39.60 2.86 -35.25
N VAL A 494 -40.16 3.15 -34.06
CA VAL A 494 -39.60 2.71 -32.76
C VAL A 494 -39.48 1.18 -32.71
N ALA A 495 -40.50 0.43 -33.16
CA ALA A 495 -40.45 -1.01 -33.20
C ALA A 495 -39.31 -1.51 -34.10
N SER A 496 -39.16 -0.92 -35.29
CA SER A 496 -38.09 -1.27 -36.23
C SER A 496 -36.69 -0.96 -35.67
N GLU A 497 -36.50 0.25 -35.12
CA GLU A 497 -35.22 0.68 -34.54
C GLU A 497 -34.82 -0.10 -33.28
N ALA A 498 -35.81 -0.63 -32.55
CA ALA A 498 -35.59 -1.51 -31.42
C ALA A 498 -35.30 -2.97 -31.82
N GLY A 499 -35.36 -3.30 -33.13
CA GLY A 499 -35.07 -4.63 -33.66
C GLY A 499 -36.28 -5.57 -33.77
N PHE A 500 -37.53 -5.06 -33.69
CA PHE A 500 -38.72 -5.85 -33.90
C PHE A 500 -39.12 -5.83 -35.40
N ASN A 501 -39.22 -6.99 -36.00
CA ASN A 501 -39.59 -7.13 -37.40
C ASN A 501 -41.12 -6.95 -37.64
N ASP A 502 -41.93 -7.13 -36.60
CA ASP A 502 -43.39 -7.04 -36.67
C ASP A 502 -43.93 -6.05 -35.62
N TYR A 503 -44.62 -5.00 -36.12
CA TYR A 503 -45.21 -3.95 -35.28
C TYR A 503 -46.37 -4.49 -34.39
N HIS A 504 -47.17 -5.42 -34.88
CA HIS A 504 -48.28 -5.98 -34.10
C HIS A 504 -47.77 -6.86 -32.97
N TYR A 505 -46.75 -7.65 -33.26
CA TYR A 505 -46.04 -8.44 -32.24
C TYR A 505 -45.40 -7.55 -31.19
N PHE A 506 -44.70 -6.50 -31.62
CA PHE A 506 -44.12 -5.48 -30.71
C PHE A 506 -45.17 -4.88 -29.78
N SER A 507 -46.27 -4.33 -30.36
CA SER A 507 -47.30 -3.64 -29.57
C SER A 507 -47.99 -4.57 -28.56
N LYS A 508 -48.26 -5.82 -28.94
CA LYS A 508 -48.85 -6.84 -28.06
C LYS A 508 -47.90 -7.21 -26.93
N THR A 509 -46.64 -7.41 -27.25
CA THR A 509 -45.59 -7.76 -26.27
C THR A 509 -45.29 -6.60 -25.33
N PHE A 510 -45.21 -5.37 -25.85
CA PHE A 510 -45.01 -4.18 -25.06
C PHE A 510 -46.13 -4.02 -24.02
N LYS A 511 -47.40 -4.14 -24.46
CA LYS A 511 -48.54 -4.05 -23.55
C LYS A 511 -48.54 -5.16 -22.49
N LYS A 512 -48.12 -6.39 -22.86
CA LYS A 512 -48.01 -7.50 -21.92
C LYS A 512 -46.95 -7.29 -20.84
N LEU A 513 -45.83 -6.68 -21.19
CA LEU A 513 -44.69 -6.50 -20.27
C LEU A 513 -44.77 -5.21 -19.46
N ASN A 514 -45.51 -4.19 -19.93
CA ASN A 514 -45.56 -2.88 -19.30
C ASN A 514 -46.97 -2.45 -18.88
N ASP A 515 -47.97 -3.30 -19.01
CA ASP A 515 -49.39 -3.09 -18.67
C ASP A 515 -50.06 -1.87 -19.37
N CYS A 516 -49.38 -1.22 -20.31
CA CYS A 516 -49.85 -0.08 -21.08
C CYS A 516 -49.41 -0.18 -22.56
N SER A 517 -50.09 0.54 -23.46
CA SER A 517 -49.68 0.57 -24.88
C SER A 517 -48.40 1.43 -25.07
N PRO A 518 -47.61 1.21 -26.15
CA PRO A 518 -46.48 2.05 -26.47
C PRO A 518 -46.84 3.54 -26.60
N ALA A 519 -48.04 3.86 -27.05
CA ALA A 519 -48.54 5.25 -27.19
C ALA A 519 -48.88 5.84 -25.81
N ASP A 520 -49.48 5.07 -24.91
CA ASP A 520 -49.80 5.50 -23.56
C ASP A 520 -48.50 5.68 -22.76
N TYR A 521 -47.56 4.73 -22.87
CA TYR A 521 -46.24 4.83 -22.26
C TYR A 521 -45.50 6.12 -22.68
N ARG A 522 -45.53 6.44 -23.97
CA ARG A 522 -44.96 7.71 -24.46
C ARG A 522 -45.63 8.91 -23.79
N ARG A 523 -46.98 8.93 -23.77
CA ARG A 523 -47.74 10.04 -23.19
C ARG A 523 -47.46 10.25 -21.69
N GLU A 524 -47.25 9.18 -20.97
CA GLU A 524 -46.96 9.21 -19.51
C GLU A 524 -45.52 9.54 -19.18
N HIS A 525 -44.56 9.21 -20.05
CA HIS A 525 -43.14 9.32 -19.80
C HIS A 525 -42.40 10.32 -20.72
N SER A 526 -43.07 10.88 -21.76
CA SER A 526 -42.55 12.00 -22.56
C SER A 526 -42.91 13.31 -21.86
N GLN A 527 -41.91 14.00 -21.31
CA GLN A 527 -42.05 15.38 -20.89
C GLN A 527 -41.58 16.34 -21.98
#